data_60a9ff733c7a1f1c4fcbc31f6e4faf89
#
_entry.id   60a9ff733c7a1f1c4fcbc31f6e4faf89
#
_cell.length_a   1.000
_cell.length_b   1.000
_cell.length_c   1.000
_cell.angle_alpha   90.00
_cell.angle_beta   90.00
_cell.angle_gamma   90.00
#
_symmetry.space_group_name_H-M   'P 1'
#
loop_
_entity.id
_entity.type
_entity.pdbx_description
1 polymer ?
#
loop_
_entity_poly.entity_id
_entity_poly.type
_entity_poly.pdbx_seq_one_letter_code
_entity_poly.pdbx_strand_id
1 'polypeptide(L)'
;MANTLKLPVGIDDFRKLRESHFYYVDKTRLIEQLLLNWSEVTLFTRPRRFGKTLNMSMLKSFFDIGTDKALFDGLYISGNKELCDEYMGKFPVIFLSLKSVEGLTYDEAFEAFVRIMGKEVTRLSFLADSDKLTQIEQEQYKGLTIMKNGRLVFDKEKLISSLQLLSQLLYKHYGKKVVILIDEYDVPLDKAFQNGYYKEMVSLIRGLFGQALKTNEFLQFAVLTGCLRISKESIFTGLNNFKVMSITDSRFDEQFGFTDSEVKKLLSDYGMDSHYDEVKEWYDGYHFGRADVYCPWDVINHVDHLRDDSAAKPQTYWINSSGNSLVRRLINRADSSTKDEIERLIAGEAIEKVIRLDLTYDEIDNTIDNIWSVLFTTGYLTKIGEVKLPDSESYAYKLVIPNKEVREVFVLQIQEWFKAVVANDNDTMKLLSKAILDKDETILARQLNIVMGRMISILDTKAPDDMKENFYHGLLLGLLRGSNPDWLIKSNRESGDGFSDILIKPENPDLGIVIEVKYAKEFKGLDAACDAAMAQIKQKRYDETLRDEGRCDILVYGIAFCRKRCMVAGEKL
;
A
#
# COMPACT_ATOMS: atom_id res chain seq x y z
N MET A 1 -6.77 -15.10 -33.81
CA MET A 1 -6.58 -14.52 -32.46
C MET A 1 -5.38 -15.22 -31.86
N ALA A 2 -4.31 -14.52 -31.53
CA ALA A 2 -3.20 -15.08 -30.81
C ALA A 2 -3.74 -15.68 -29.51
N ASN A 3 -3.26 -16.85 -29.13
CA ASN A 3 -3.69 -17.55 -27.92
C ASN A 3 -3.10 -16.79 -26.71
N THR A 4 -3.69 -15.64 -26.37
CA THR A 4 -3.22 -14.80 -25.26
C THR A 4 -3.47 -15.55 -23.96
N LEU A 5 -2.40 -15.75 -23.18
CA LEU A 5 -2.45 -16.39 -21.88
C LEU A 5 -3.40 -15.62 -20.94
N LYS A 6 -3.95 -16.29 -19.95
CA LYS A 6 -4.76 -15.63 -18.90
C LYS A 6 -3.86 -14.82 -17.99
N LEU A 7 -4.31 -13.63 -17.57
CA LEU A 7 -3.60 -12.81 -16.58
C LEU A 7 -3.75 -13.41 -15.16
N PRO A 8 -2.70 -13.42 -14.34
CA PRO A 8 -2.69 -14.05 -13.03
C PRO A 8 -3.27 -13.14 -11.92
N VAL A 9 -4.43 -12.53 -12.16
CA VAL A 9 -5.08 -11.67 -11.15
C VAL A 9 -5.39 -12.48 -9.89
N GLY A 10 -4.79 -12.08 -8.75
CA GLY A 10 -4.99 -12.73 -7.46
C GLY A 10 -4.35 -14.12 -7.30
N ILE A 11 -3.45 -14.52 -8.21
CA ILE A 11 -2.72 -15.80 -8.12
C ILE A 11 -1.35 -15.56 -7.50
N ASP A 12 -1.11 -16.16 -6.34
CA ASP A 12 0.13 -16.10 -5.58
C ASP A 12 0.83 -17.47 -5.42
N ASP A 13 0.30 -18.51 -6.07
CA ASP A 13 0.88 -19.86 -6.13
C ASP A 13 1.54 -20.11 -7.50
N PHE A 14 2.85 -20.32 -7.49
CA PHE A 14 3.65 -20.52 -8.71
C PHE A 14 3.27 -21.79 -9.46
N ARG A 15 3.03 -22.92 -8.75
CA ARG A 15 2.63 -24.19 -9.38
C ARG A 15 1.32 -24.01 -10.12
N LYS A 16 0.29 -23.47 -9.45
CA LYS A 16 -1.01 -23.18 -10.06
C LYS A 16 -0.88 -22.27 -11.27
N LEU A 17 -0.03 -21.23 -11.18
CA LEU A 17 0.22 -20.30 -12.26
C LEU A 17 0.76 -21.03 -13.50
N ARG A 18 1.77 -21.90 -13.33
CA ARG A 18 2.41 -22.64 -14.43
C ARG A 18 1.52 -23.75 -14.99
N GLU A 19 0.89 -24.56 -14.15
CA GLU A 19 0.02 -25.69 -14.57
C GLU A 19 -1.24 -25.20 -15.31
N SER A 20 -1.76 -24.03 -14.91
CA SER A 20 -2.95 -23.44 -15.54
C SER A 20 -2.63 -22.49 -16.70
N HIS A 21 -1.36 -22.42 -17.12
CA HIS A 21 -0.87 -21.60 -18.25
C HIS A 21 -1.27 -20.12 -18.14
N PHE A 22 -1.08 -19.51 -16.97
CA PHE A 22 -1.20 -18.07 -16.81
C PHE A 22 0.06 -17.35 -17.31
N TYR A 23 -0.09 -16.09 -17.68
CA TYR A 23 1.06 -15.24 -18.02
C TYR A 23 1.99 -15.10 -16.80
N TYR A 24 3.27 -15.32 -17.01
CA TYR A 24 4.28 -15.22 -15.97
C TYR A 24 5.42 -14.31 -16.40
N VAL A 25 5.67 -13.26 -15.66
CA VAL A 25 6.90 -12.46 -15.77
C VAL A 25 7.99 -13.20 -15.02
N ASP A 26 8.99 -13.70 -15.76
CA ASP A 26 9.99 -14.60 -15.24
C ASP A 26 10.93 -13.93 -14.22
N LYS A 27 10.82 -14.34 -12.95
CA LYS A 27 11.68 -13.92 -11.84
C LYS A 27 12.58 -15.04 -11.31
N THR A 28 12.74 -16.11 -12.08
CA THR A 28 13.56 -17.26 -11.64
C THR A 28 15.05 -16.96 -11.53
N ARG A 29 15.52 -15.82 -12.05
CA ARG A 29 16.87 -15.29 -11.76
C ARG A 29 17.10 -15.03 -10.26
N LEU A 30 16.03 -14.83 -9.48
CA LEU A 30 16.10 -14.78 -8.02
C LEU A 30 16.78 -16.03 -7.44
N ILE A 31 16.47 -17.21 -7.98
CA ILE A 31 17.05 -18.49 -7.53
C ILE A 31 18.58 -18.49 -7.74
N GLU A 32 19.03 -18.14 -8.94
CA GLU A 32 20.46 -18.05 -9.25
C GLU A 32 21.17 -17.05 -8.34
N GLN A 33 20.61 -15.83 -8.20
CA GLN A 33 21.18 -14.81 -7.34
C GLN A 33 21.23 -15.24 -5.86
N LEU A 34 20.19 -15.96 -5.37
CA LEU A 34 20.14 -16.46 -3.99
C LEU A 34 21.25 -17.50 -3.75
N LEU A 35 21.43 -18.44 -4.68
CA LEU A 35 22.44 -19.49 -4.59
C LEU A 35 23.87 -18.95 -4.71
N LEU A 36 24.11 -18.00 -5.62
CA LEU A 36 25.42 -17.36 -5.80
C LEU A 36 25.80 -16.39 -4.66
N ASN A 37 24.83 -15.76 -4.01
CA ASN A 37 25.05 -14.83 -2.91
C ASN A 37 24.77 -15.45 -1.53
N TRP A 38 25.05 -16.71 -1.38
CA TRP A 38 24.73 -17.54 -0.23
C TRP A 38 24.72 -16.82 1.12
N SER A 39 23.67 -17.03 1.87
CA SER A 39 23.54 -16.62 3.26
C SER A 39 22.70 -17.67 3.99
N GLU A 40 23.04 -17.96 5.23
CA GLU A 40 22.29 -18.95 6.00
C GLU A 40 20.83 -18.51 6.21
N VAL A 41 20.62 -17.21 6.44
CA VAL A 41 19.27 -16.62 6.52
C VAL A 41 19.23 -15.33 5.72
N THR A 42 18.31 -15.25 4.75
CA THR A 42 18.07 -14.05 3.93
C THR A 42 16.67 -13.50 4.19
N LEU A 43 16.58 -12.23 4.55
CA LEU A 43 15.31 -11.51 4.67
C LEU A 43 15.17 -10.51 3.51
N PHE A 44 14.11 -10.63 2.73
CA PHE A 44 13.71 -9.63 1.76
C PHE A 44 12.63 -8.72 2.34
N THR A 45 12.93 -7.43 2.44
CA THR A 45 11.92 -6.41 2.77
C THR A 45 11.54 -5.64 1.53
N ARG A 46 10.27 -5.77 1.13
CA ARG A 46 9.69 -5.11 -0.05
C ARG A 46 8.28 -4.63 0.27
N PRO A 47 7.79 -3.56 -0.34
CA PRO A 47 6.42 -3.11 -0.17
C PRO A 47 5.40 -4.21 -0.48
N ARG A 48 4.17 -4.01 -0.05
CA ARG A 48 3.06 -4.92 -0.40
C ARG A 48 2.84 -4.94 -1.91
N ARG A 49 2.37 -6.08 -2.45
CA ARG A 49 2.02 -6.25 -3.88
C ARG A 49 3.20 -6.32 -4.87
N PHE A 50 4.43 -6.43 -4.38
CA PHE A 50 5.64 -6.59 -5.22
C PHE A 50 6.06 -8.05 -5.46
N GLY A 51 5.13 -9.00 -5.43
CA GLY A 51 5.37 -10.40 -5.81
C GLY A 51 6.08 -11.26 -4.77
N LYS A 52 6.18 -10.83 -3.49
CA LYS A 52 6.87 -11.60 -2.42
C LYS A 52 6.36 -13.04 -2.31
N THR A 53 5.06 -13.22 -2.12
CA THR A 53 4.43 -14.54 -1.94
C THR A 53 4.61 -15.44 -3.14
N LEU A 54 4.47 -14.90 -4.37
CA LEU A 54 4.69 -15.67 -5.61
C LEU A 54 6.14 -16.14 -5.73
N ASN A 55 7.10 -15.27 -5.42
CA ASN A 55 8.52 -15.64 -5.40
C ASN A 55 8.82 -16.71 -4.33
N MET A 56 8.21 -16.62 -3.15
CA MET A 56 8.34 -17.65 -2.11
C MET A 56 7.75 -18.98 -2.55
N SER A 57 6.59 -18.98 -3.23
CA SER A 57 5.98 -20.17 -3.82
C SER A 57 6.86 -20.77 -4.94
N MET A 58 7.50 -19.91 -5.74
CA MET A 58 8.48 -20.33 -6.77
C MET A 58 9.69 -21.00 -6.13
N LEU A 59 10.29 -20.40 -5.08
CA LEU A 59 11.42 -21.01 -4.35
C LEU A 59 11.03 -22.36 -3.76
N LYS A 60 9.85 -22.47 -3.13
CA LYS A 60 9.32 -23.76 -2.65
C LYS A 60 9.26 -24.77 -3.78
N SER A 61 8.64 -24.40 -4.90
CA SER A 61 8.52 -25.29 -6.06
C SER A 61 9.87 -25.67 -6.68
N PHE A 62 10.91 -24.85 -6.54
CA PHE A 62 12.23 -25.17 -7.06
C PHE A 62 13.00 -26.15 -6.17
N PHE A 63 13.00 -25.94 -4.85
CA PHE A 63 13.83 -26.72 -3.93
C PHE A 63 13.18 -28.03 -3.45
N ASP A 64 11.84 -28.08 -3.35
CA ASP A 64 11.12 -29.16 -2.66
C ASP A 64 11.27 -30.50 -3.36
N ILE A 65 11.58 -31.56 -2.58
CA ILE A 65 11.68 -32.93 -3.05
C ILE A 65 10.33 -33.36 -3.68
N GLY A 66 10.40 -33.98 -4.85
CA GLY A 66 9.20 -34.40 -5.59
C GLY A 66 8.59 -33.29 -6.48
N THR A 67 9.29 -32.16 -6.63
CA THR A 67 8.87 -31.11 -7.57
C THR A 67 8.81 -31.64 -9.01
N ASP A 68 7.76 -31.24 -9.72
CA ASP A 68 7.71 -31.36 -11.17
C ASP A 68 8.64 -30.34 -11.82
N LYS A 69 9.74 -30.80 -12.40
CA LYS A 69 10.75 -29.96 -13.03
C LYS A 69 10.20 -29.21 -14.25
N ALA A 70 9.17 -29.74 -14.90
CA ALA A 70 8.53 -29.11 -16.06
C ALA A 70 7.91 -27.73 -15.74
N LEU A 71 7.65 -27.45 -14.45
CA LEU A 71 7.21 -26.11 -14.03
C LEU A 71 8.19 -25.00 -14.41
N PHE A 72 9.46 -25.32 -14.57
CA PHE A 72 10.53 -24.38 -14.88
C PHE A 72 10.93 -24.37 -16.36
N ASP A 73 10.33 -25.21 -17.20
CA ASP A 73 10.64 -25.27 -18.63
C ASP A 73 10.42 -23.91 -19.30
N GLY A 74 11.43 -23.48 -20.08
CA GLY A 74 11.42 -22.21 -20.78
C GLY A 74 11.66 -20.97 -19.91
N LEU A 75 11.89 -21.13 -18.60
CA LEU A 75 12.25 -20.04 -17.70
C LEU A 75 13.77 -19.86 -17.61
N TYR A 76 14.22 -18.67 -17.21
CA TYR A 76 15.64 -18.31 -17.13
C TYR A 76 16.48 -19.36 -16.40
N ILE A 77 16.02 -19.83 -15.23
CA ILE A 77 16.79 -20.79 -14.40
C ILE A 77 17.00 -22.13 -15.09
N SER A 78 16.10 -22.57 -15.98
CA SER A 78 16.23 -23.82 -16.72
C SER A 78 17.42 -23.83 -17.69
N GLY A 79 17.91 -22.64 -18.04
CA GLY A 79 19.16 -22.49 -18.82
C GLY A 79 20.43 -22.79 -18.01
N ASN A 80 20.38 -22.70 -16.68
CA ASN A 80 21.48 -23.00 -15.78
C ASN A 80 21.41 -24.46 -15.30
N LYS A 81 21.88 -25.38 -16.13
CA LYS A 81 21.79 -26.83 -15.87
C LYS A 81 22.53 -27.25 -14.60
N GLU A 82 23.67 -26.65 -14.30
CA GLU A 82 24.46 -26.96 -13.12
C GLU A 82 23.68 -26.69 -11.83
N LEU A 83 23.11 -25.52 -11.69
CA LEU A 83 22.26 -25.17 -10.53
C LEU A 83 20.98 -26.02 -10.46
N CYS A 84 20.36 -26.31 -11.61
CA CYS A 84 19.19 -27.19 -11.64
C CYS A 84 19.54 -28.64 -11.21
N ASP A 85 20.65 -29.19 -11.66
CA ASP A 85 21.05 -30.55 -11.30
C ASP A 85 21.46 -30.66 -9.83
N GLU A 86 22.05 -29.62 -9.26
CA GLU A 86 22.51 -29.60 -7.88
C GLU A 86 21.37 -29.31 -6.88
N TYR A 87 20.43 -28.39 -7.22
CA TYR A 87 19.48 -27.85 -6.25
C TYR A 87 18.01 -28.16 -6.54
N MET A 88 17.59 -28.30 -7.81
CA MET A 88 16.17 -28.45 -8.15
C MET A 88 15.60 -29.80 -7.69
N GLY A 89 14.62 -29.72 -6.77
CA GLY A 89 13.94 -30.89 -6.21
C GLY A 89 14.82 -31.73 -5.28
N LYS A 90 15.81 -31.12 -4.61
CA LYS A 90 16.83 -31.85 -3.83
C LYS A 90 16.71 -31.69 -2.32
N PHE A 91 15.86 -30.81 -1.82
CA PHE A 91 15.80 -30.46 -0.40
C PHE A 91 14.38 -30.62 0.14
N PRO A 92 14.19 -31.13 1.36
CA PRO A 92 12.92 -30.97 2.05
C PRO A 92 12.71 -29.49 2.34
N VAL A 93 11.49 -28.99 2.08
CA VAL A 93 11.12 -27.59 2.29
C VAL A 93 10.02 -27.49 3.35
N ILE A 94 10.22 -26.63 4.35
CA ILE A 94 9.16 -26.16 5.26
C ILE A 94 8.73 -24.77 4.79
N PHE A 95 7.43 -24.61 4.51
CA PHE A 95 6.87 -23.35 4.04
C PHE A 95 5.76 -22.85 4.95
N LEU A 96 5.94 -21.63 5.50
CA LEU A 96 4.95 -20.97 6.33
C LEU A 96 4.60 -19.61 5.75
N SER A 97 3.31 -19.34 5.51
CA SER A 97 2.84 -17.98 5.27
C SER A 97 2.12 -17.47 6.51
N LEU A 98 2.66 -16.42 7.12
CA LEU A 98 2.12 -15.82 8.34
C LEU A 98 1.06 -14.74 8.05
N LYS A 99 0.65 -14.60 6.80
CA LYS A 99 -0.33 -13.60 6.31
C LYS A 99 -1.64 -13.56 7.09
N SER A 100 -2.10 -14.72 7.61
CA SER A 100 -3.35 -14.86 8.36
C SER A 100 -3.15 -15.09 9.86
N VAL A 101 -1.96 -14.80 10.39
CA VAL A 101 -1.71 -14.81 11.85
C VAL A 101 -2.13 -13.48 12.43
N GLU A 102 -3.42 -13.37 12.72
CA GLU A 102 -4.02 -12.17 13.31
C GLU A 102 -5.16 -12.57 14.27
N GLY A 103 -5.51 -11.65 15.17
CA GLY A 103 -6.60 -11.77 16.15
C GLY A 103 -6.75 -10.47 16.91
N LEU A 104 -7.89 -10.24 17.53
CA LEU A 104 -8.10 -9.10 18.43
C LEU A 104 -7.36 -9.29 19.76
N THR A 105 -7.06 -10.55 20.12
CA THR A 105 -6.33 -10.94 21.32
C THR A 105 -5.13 -11.80 20.96
N TYR A 106 -4.18 -11.90 21.89
CA TYR A 106 -3.04 -12.80 21.74
C TYR A 106 -3.46 -14.26 21.54
N ASP A 107 -4.46 -14.73 22.28
CA ASP A 107 -4.92 -16.12 22.18
C ASP A 107 -5.50 -16.44 20.80
N GLU A 108 -6.27 -15.54 20.20
CA GLU A 108 -6.80 -15.70 18.85
C GLU A 108 -5.66 -15.75 17.80
N ALA A 109 -4.68 -14.86 17.93
CA ALA A 109 -3.51 -14.84 17.05
C ALA A 109 -2.63 -16.08 17.24
N PHE A 110 -2.47 -16.55 18.48
CA PHE A 110 -1.77 -17.79 18.78
C PHE A 110 -2.48 -19.01 18.16
N GLU A 111 -3.79 -19.11 18.29
CA GLU A 111 -4.57 -20.17 17.61
C GLU A 111 -4.44 -20.09 16.08
N ALA A 112 -4.40 -18.87 15.51
CA ALA A 112 -4.17 -18.71 14.08
C ALA A 112 -2.78 -19.24 13.68
N PHE A 113 -1.76 -18.99 14.49
CA PHE A 113 -0.42 -19.53 14.27
C PHE A 113 -0.40 -21.06 14.36
N VAL A 114 -1.05 -21.62 15.37
CA VAL A 114 -1.19 -23.07 15.51
C VAL A 114 -1.88 -23.70 14.29
N ARG A 115 -2.89 -23.04 13.72
CA ARG A 115 -3.54 -23.54 12.50
C ARG A 115 -2.58 -23.56 11.29
N ILE A 116 -1.72 -22.55 11.14
CA ILE A 116 -0.73 -22.54 10.06
C ILE A 116 0.31 -23.62 10.26
N MET A 117 0.89 -23.72 11.45
CA MET A 117 1.82 -24.78 11.79
C MET A 117 1.19 -26.18 11.62
N GLY A 118 -0.06 -26.31 12.01
CA GLY A 118 -0.82 -27.56 11.87
C GLY A 118 -1.00 -28.01 10.43
N LYS A 119 -1.19 -27.09 9.49
CA LYS A 119 -1.24 -27.43 8.04
C LYS A 119 0.10 -28.01 7.58
N GLU A 120 1.21 -27.43 8.01
CA GLU A 120 2.54 -27.92 7.64
C GLU A 120 2.86 -29.25 8.31
N VAL A 121 2.53 -29.42 9.60
CA VAL A 121 2.61 -30.72 10.27
C VAL A 121 1.77 -31.77 9.54
N THR A 122 0.55 -31.47 9.15
CA THR A 122 -0.31 -32.42 8.42
C THR A 122 0.26 -32.80 7.05
N ARG A 123 0.86 -31.83 6.33
CA ARG A 123 1.54 -32.10 5.04
C ARG A 123 2.67 -33.11 5.19
N LEU A 124 3.35 -33.10 6.32
CA LEU A 124 4.48 -33.97 6.64
C LEU A 124 4.07 -35.27 7.38
N SER A 125 2.79 -35.69 7.29
CA SER A 125 2.23 -36.82 8.04
C SER A 125 2.97 -38.14 7.83
N PHE A 126 3.67 -38.33 6.69
CA PHE A 126 4.51 -39.52 6.44
C PHE A 126 5.62 -39.72 7.47
N LEU A 127 6.01 -38.68 8.23
CA LEU A 127 7.01 -38.79 9.29
C LEU A 127 6.55 -39.66 10.47
N ALA A 128 5.22 -39.79 10.67
CA ALA A 128 4.67 -40.63 11.74
C ALA A 128 5.06 -42.11 11.62
N ASP A 129 5.24 -42.56 10.39
CA ASP A 129 5.48 -43.97 10.04
C ASP A 129 6.78 -44.16 9.27
N SER A 130 7.69 -43.19 9.33
CA SER A 130 8.96 -43.25 8.61
C SER A 130 9.90 -44.33 9.19
N ASP A 131 10.35 -45.24 8.34
CA ASP A 131 11.32 -46.28 8.69
C ASP A 131 12.75 -45.74 8.97
N LYS A 132 13.00 -44.48 8.67
CA LYS A 132 14.26 -43.78 8.93
C LYS A 132 14.32 -43.13 10.32
N LEU A 133 13.15 -43.04 10.99
CA LEU A 133 13.03 -42.47 12.32
C LEU A 133 12.99 -43.56 13.39
N THR A 134 13.62 -43.28 14.52
CA THR A 134 13.48 -44.10 15.72
C THR A 134 12.04 -43.99 16.27
N GLN A 135 11.62 -44.96 17.09
CA GLN A 135 10.32 -44.94 17.74
C GLN A 135 10.13 -43.65 18.58
N ILE A 136 11.15 -43.17 19.25
CA ILE A 136 11.12 -41.92 20.03
C ILE A 136 10.83 -40.72 19.11
N GLU A 137 11.45 -40.65 17.95
CA GLU A 137 11.27 -39.55 17.00
C GLU A 137 9.89 -39.59 16.32
N GLN A 138 9.40 -40.78 16.03
CA GLN A 138 8.01 -40.93 15.58
C GLN A 138 7.02 -40.45 16.64
N GLU A 139 7.25 -40.78 17.93
CA GLU A 139 6.42 -40.30 19.03
C GLU A 139 6.54 -38.78 19.23
N GLN A 140 7.72 -38.18 19.04
CA GLN A 140 7.90 -36.72 19.03
C GLN A 140 7.07 -36.07 17.93
N TYR A 141 7.09 -36.64 16.73
CA TYR A 141 6.23 -36.15 15.63
C TYR A 141 4.75 -36.30 15.98
N LYS A 142 4.30 -37.46 16.47
CA LYS A 142 2.92 -37.69 16.92
C LYS A 142 2.51 -36.70 18.02
N GLY A 143 3.45 -36.25 18.84
CA GLY A 143 3.24 -35.18 19.80
C GLY A 143 2.79 -33.84 19.16
N LEU A 144 3.21 -33.56 17.93
CA LEU A 144 2.75 -32.40 17.16
C LEU A 144 1.35 -32.60 16.54
N THR A 145 0.84 -33.83 16.47
CA THR A 145 -0.44 -34.16 15.83
C THR A 145 -1.58 -34.37 16.84
N ILE A 146 -1.34 -34.09 18.14
CA ILE A 146 -2.35 -34.25 19.18
C ILE A 146 -3.53 -33.33 18.92
N MET A 147 -4.74 -33.90 18.86
CA MET A 147 -5.97 -33.18 18.62
C MET A 147 -6.87 -33.17 19.86
N LYS A 148 -7.53 -32.04 20.10
CA LYS A 148 -8.62 -31.90 21.08
C LYS A 148 -9.77 -31.16 20.41
N ASN A 149 -10.98 -31.71 20.47
CA ASN A 149 -12.16 -31.13 19.85
C ASN A 149 -11.98 -30.80 18.33
N GLY A 150 -11.28 -31.68 17.60
CA GLY A 150 -11.04 -31.53 16.17
C GLY A 150 -9.98 -30.48 15.79
N ARG A 151 -9.23 -29.95 16.76
CA ARG A 151 -8.15 -28.97 16.55
C ARG A 151 -6.84 -29.48 17.10
N LEU A 152 -5.74 -29.14 16.43
CA LEU A 152 -4.40 -29.42 16.96
C LEU A 152 -4.15 -28.58 18.22
N VAL A 153 -3.48 -29.18 19.21
CA VAL A 153 -3.18 -28.54 20.48
C VAL A 153 -1.69 -28.32 20.61
N PHE A 154 -1.32 -27.03 20.61
CA PHE A 154 0.02 -26.58 20.92
C PHE A 154 -0.02 -25.71 22.17
N ASP A 155 0.92 -25.91 23.05
CA ASP A 155 1.34 -24.87 23.99
C ASP A 155 2.43 -24.01 23.36
N LYS A 156 2.83 -22.95 24.06
CA LYS A 156 3.85 -22.00 23.58
C LYS A 156 5.20 -22.69 23.32
N GLU A 157 5.63 -23.59 24.19
CA GLU A 157 6.93 -24.27 24.08
C GLU A 157 6.95 -25.22 22.89
N LYS A 158 5.88 -25.98 22.69
CA LYS A 158 5.70 -26.86 21.55
C LYS A 158 5.71 -26.08 20.23
N LEU A 159 5.02 -24.93 20.15
CA LEU A 159 5.04 -24.10 18.96
C LEU A 159 6.45 -23.55 18.69
N ILE A 160 7.15 -23.08 19.69
CA ILE A 160 8.52 -22.54 19.59
C ILE A 160 9.50 -23.61 19.06
N SER A 161 9.39 -24.85 19.53
CA SER A 161 10.30 -25.94 19.15
C SER A 161 9.92 -26.66 17.85
N SER A 162 8.72 -26.45 17.35
CA SER A 162 8.13 -27.24 16.26
C SER A 162 8.95 -27.20 14.96
N LEU A 163 9.43 -26.03 14.51
CA LEU A 163 10.20 -25.90 13.28
C LEU A 163 11.55 -26.61 13.35
N GLN A 164 12.24 -26.50 14.49
CA GLN A 164 13.51 -27.20 14.70
C GLN A 164 13.30 -28.72 14.72
N LEU A 165 12.28 -29.19 15.43
CA LEU A 165 11.91 -30.60 15.46
C LEU A 165 11.57 -31.13 14.07
N LEU A 166 10.73 -30.44 13.30
CA LEU A 166 10.39 -30.83 11.92
C LEU A 166 11.65 -30.85 11.04
N SER A 167 12.57 -29.90 11.19
CA SER A 167 13.84 -29.89 10.46
C SER A 167 14.70 -31.10 10.77
N GLN A 168 14.81 -31.49 12.03
CA GLN A 168 15.52 -32.69 12.47
C GLN A 168 14.94 -33.96 11.87
N LEU A 169 13.61 -34.12 11.96
CA LEU A 169 12.92 -35.31 11.46
C LEU A 169 13.02 -35.45 9.94
N LEU A 170 12.86 -34.33 9.21
CA LEU A 170 13.03 -34.29 7.76
C LEU A 170 14.47 -34.60 7.34
N TYR A 171 15.46 -34.04 8.06
CA TYR A 171 16.86 -34.36 7.80
C TYR A 171 17.14 -35.85 7.96
N LYS A 172 16.64 -36.46 9.01
CA LYS A 172 16.82 -37.92 9.25
C LYS A 172 16.10 -38.75 8.20
N HIS A 173 14.91 -38.34 7.77
CA HIS A 173 14.13 -39.04 6.75
C HIS A 173 14.80 -38.99 5.36
N TYR A 174 15.22 -37.79 4.92
CA TYR A 174 15.74 -37.59 3.56
C TYR A 174 17.28 -37.62 3.45
N GLY A 175 18.01 -37.54 4.57
CA GLY A 175 19.46 -37.38 4.57
C GLY A 175 19.94 -36.04 3.98
N LYS A 176 19.04 -35.03 3.94
CA LYS A 176 19.28 -33.70 3.38
C LYS A 176 18.83 -32.63 4.35
N LYS A 177 19.64 -31.57 4.48
CA LYS A 177 19.28 -30.39 5.28
C LYS A 177 18.04 -29.71 4.70
N VAL A 178 17.33 -28.99 5.54
CA VAL A 178 16.00 -28.42 5.26
C VAL A 178 16.11 -26.97 4.81
N VAL A 179 15.36 -26.60 3.80
CA VAL A 179 15.12 -25.21 3.42
C VAL A 179 13.87 -24.71 4.15
N ILE A 180 13.98 -23.58 4.88
CA ILE A 180 12.85 -22.97 5.57
C ILE A 180 12.47 -21.67 4.84
N LEU A 181 11.20 -21.58 4.44
CA LEU A 181 10.63 -20.42 3.76
C LEU A 181 9.50 -19.83 4.62
N ILE A 182 9.62 -18.55 5.01
CA ILE A 182 8.62 -17.87 5.84
C ILE A 182 8.18 -16.58 5.13
N ASP A 183 6.93 -16.56 4.69
CA ASP A 183 6.33 -15.41 4.02
C ASP A 183 5.56 -14.53 4.99
N GLU A 184 5.68 -13.21 4.80
CA GLU A 184 5.01 -12.15 5.59
C GLU A 184 5.25 -12.29 7.11
N TYR A 185 6.51 -12.44 7.52
CA TYR A 185 6.91 -12.66 8.92
C TYR A 185 6.50 -11.53 9.87
N ASP A 186 6.31 -10.33 9.36
CA ASP A 186 6.00 -9.12 10.12
C ASP A 186 4.50 -8.88 10.32
N VAL A 187 3.61 -9.58 9.61
CA VAL A 187 2.15 -9.42 9.76
C VAL A 187 1.67 -9.72 11.19
N PRO A 188 2.09 -10.81 11.86
CA PRO A 188 1.70 -11.05 13.25
C PRO A 188 2.11 -9.92 14.20
N LEU A 189 3.24 -9.28 13.93
CA LEU A 189 3.79 -8.20 14.75
C LEU A 189 3.03 -6.90 14.52
N ASP A 190 2.73 -6.57 13.26
CA ASP A 190 1.90 -5.42 12.90
C ASP A 190 0.52 -5.49 13.55
N LYS A 191 -0.14 -6.65 13.46
CA LYS A 191 -1.46 -6.88 14.06
C LYS A 191 -1.42 -6.88 15.59
N ALA A 192 -0.40 -7.46 16.17
CA ALA A 192 -0.20 -7.46 17.62
C ALA A 192 0.03 -6.04 18.15
N PHE A 193 0.77 -5.20 17.41
CA PHE A 193 0.96 -3.79 17.77
C PHE A 193 -0.37 -3.02 17.72
N GLN A 194 -1.15 -3.19 16.65
CA GLN A 194 -2.45 -2.55 16.50
C GLN A 194 -3.44 -2.93 17.61
N ASN A 195 -3.38 -4.16 18.12
CA ASN A 195 -4.32 -4.72 19.09
C ASN A 195 -3.76 -4.82 20.53
N GLY A 196 -2.54 -4.33 20.79
CA GLY A 196 -2.01 -4.13 22.14
C GLY A 196 -1.36 -5.35 22.81
N TYR A 197 -1.10 -6.46 22.08
CA TYR A 197 -0.41 -7.66 22.58
C TYR A 197 0.97 -7.88 21.93
N TYR A 198 1.62 -6.80 21.55
CA TYR A 198 2.88 -6.81 20.79
C TYR A 198 4.02 -7.56 21.49
N LYS A 199 4.21 -7.34 22.79
CA LYS A 199 5.30 -7.95 23.57
C LYS A 199 5.22 -9.47 23.62
N GLU A 200 4.01 -10.00 23.77
CA GLU A 200 3.73 -11.43 23.79
C GLU A 200 4.05 -12.07 22.45
N MET A 201 3.63 -11.43 21.35
CA MET A 201 3.89 -11.90 19.99
C MET A 201 5.38 -11.85 19.64
N VAL A 202 6.08 -10.77 20.01
CA VAL A 202 7.54 -10.65 19.86
C VAL A 202 8.25 -11.80 20.58
N SER A 203 7.84 -12.10 21.83
CA SER A 203 8.42 -13.20 22.62
C SER A 203 8.23 -14.57 21.94
N LEU A 204 7.05 -14.81 21.35
CA LEU A 204 6.73 -16.04 20.63
C LEU A 204 7.58 -16.20 19.36
N ILE A 205 7.58 -15.19 18.48
CA ILE A 205 8.30 -15.22 17.19
C ILE A 205 9.81 -15.28 17.42
N ARG A 206 10.34 -14.55 18.40
CA ARG A 206 11.75 -14.64 18.82
C ARG A 206 12.14 -16.05 19.21
N GLY A 207 11.33 -16.71 20.06
CA GLY A 207 11.58 -18.09 20.45
C GLY A 207 11.60 -19.03 19.27
N LEU A 208 10.59 -18.96 18.40
CA LEU A 208 10.47 -19.80 17.21
C LEU A 208 11.64 -19.62 16.23
N PHE A 209 11.96 -18.36 15.88
CA PHE A 209 13.06 -18.08 14.95
C PHE A 209 14.43 -18.34 15.55
N GLY A 210 14.59 -18.11 16.87
CA GLY A 210 15.82 -18.43 17.58
C GLY A 210 16.19 -19.91 17.48
N GLN A 211 15.23 -20.80 17.67
CA GLN A 211 15.46 -22.25 17.56
C GLN A 211 15.55 -22.70 16.10
N ALA A 212 14.68 -22.19 15.23
CA ALA A 212 14.61 -22.66 13.85
C ALA A 212 15.75 -22.15 12.96
N LEU A 213 16.26 -20.93 13.19
CA LEU A 213 17.16 -20.24 12.25
C LEU A 213 18.58 -20.00 12.81
N LYS A 214 18.78 -20.01 14.15
CA LYS A 214 20.10 -19.73 14.73
C LYS A 214 20.87 -20.96 15.15
N THR A 215 20.20 -21.91 15.79
CA THR A 215 20.83 -23.08 16.42
C THR A 215 20.38 -24.39 15.79
N ASN A 216 19.92 -24.32 14.56
CA ASN A 216 19.37 -25.47 13.83
C ASN A 216 20.45 -26.05 12.90
N GLU A 217 21.17 -27.09 13.35
CA GLU A 217 22.19 -27.79 12.55
C GLU A 217 21.63 -28.50 11.30
N PHE A 218 20.31 -28.71 11.24
CA PHE A 218 19.60 -29.33 10.14
C PHE A 218 19.17 -28.32 9.07
N LEU A 219 19.40 -27.02 9.30
CA LEU A 219 19.08 -25.96 8.37
C LEU A 219 20.07 -25.95 7.20
N GLN A 220 19.56 -25.94 5.95
CA GLN A 220 20.33 -25.67 4.75
C GLN A 220 20.51 -24.17 4.57
N PHE A 221 19.40 -23.46 4.46
CA PHE A 221 19.25 -22.03 4.53
C PHE A 221 17.79 -21.66 4.75
N ALA A 222 17.53 -20.39 5.08
CA ALA A 222 16.17 -19.86 5.19
C ALA A 222 16.00 -18.57 4.39
N VAL A 223 14.80 -18.38 3.86
CA VAL A 223 14.37 -17.14 3.24
C VAL A 223 13.11 -16.63 3.93
N LEU A 224 13.13 -15.36 4.33
CA LEU A 224 12.01 -14.67 4.92
C LEU A 224 11.59 -13.50 4.04
N THR A 225 10.29 -13.17 4.03
CA THR A 225 9.77 -11.95 3.40
C THR A 225 8.90 -11.17 4.36
N GLY A 226 8.95 -9.84 4.23
CA GLY A 226 8.12 -8.89 4.97
C GLY A 226 8.13 -7.51 4.33
N CYS A 227 7.44 -6.54 4.95
CA CYS A 227 7.46 -5.14 4.54
C CYS A 227 8.51 -4.34 5.32
N LEU A 228 8.64 -4.60 6.62
CA LEU A 228 9.53 -3.87 7.52
C LEU A 228 10.70 -4.75 7.98
N ARG A 229 11.83 -4.10 8.25
CA ARG A 229 12.95 -4.72 8.94
C ARG A 229 12.80 -4.49 10.45
N ILE A 230 12.28 -5.47 11.18
CA ILE A 230 12.13 -5.39 12.64
C ILE A 230 13.42 -5.91 13.28
N SER A 231 14.49 -5.11 13.20
CA SER A 231 15.82 -5.59 13.60
C SER A 231 16.20 -5.31 15.07
N LYS A 232 15.70 -4.23 15.66
CA LYS A 232 16.09 -3.82 17.01
C LYS A 232 15.33 -4.52 18.13
N GLU A 233 14.17 -5.10 17.84
CA GLU A 233 13.36 -5.74 18.85
C GLU A 233 13.78 -7.17 19.18
N SER A 234 15.08 -7.41 19.24
CA SER A 234 15.56 -8.68 19.78
C SER A 234 15.00 -9.95 19.09
N ILE A 235 14.11 -9.86 18.09
CA ILE A 235 13.69 -11.02 17.29
C ILE A 235 14.91 -11.59 16.56
N PHE A 236 15.70 -10.71 15.99
CA PHE A 236 16.95 -11.06 15.30
C PHE A 236 18.20 -10.69 16.11
N THR A 237 18.06 -10.17 17.34
CA THR A 237 19.20 -9.89 18.22
C THR A 237 19.92 -11.19 18.55
N GLY A 238 21.16 -11.28 18.10
CA GLY A 238 21.96 -12.48 18.26
C GLY A 238 21.91 -13.47 17.08
N LEU A 239 21.17 -13.19 16.00
CA LEU A 239 21.28 -13.89 14.73
C LEU A 239 22.39 -13.23 13.90
N ASN A 240 23.64 -13.67 14.07
CA ASN A 240 24.81 -13.14 13.32
C ASN A 240 24.86 -13.64 11.87
N ASN A 241 24.02 -14.61 11.53
CA ASN A 241 23.92 -15.27 10.22
C ASN A 241 22.83 -14.67 9.31
N PHE A 242 22.27 -13.51 9.70
CA PHE A 242 21.10 -12.91 9.08
C PHE A 242 21.48 -11.78 8.11
N LYS A 243 21.08 -11.90 6.85
CA LYS A 243 21.30 -10.90 5.81
C LYS A 243 19.98 -10.27 5.38
N VAL A 244 19.86 -8.97 5.57
CA VAL A 244 18.68 -8.23 5.13
C VAL A 244 18.94 -7.61 3.77
N MET A 245 17.99 -7.79 2.85
CA MET A 245 17.95 -7.21 1.52
C MET A 245 16.75 -6.27 1.44
N SER A 246 17.00 -4.99 1.69
CA SER A 246 15.99 -3.93 1.70
C SER A 246 15.76 -3.34 0.30
N ILE A 247 14.85 -2.39 0.20
CA ILE A 247 14.61 -1.65 -1.05
C ILE A 247 15.81 -0.78 -1.47
N THR A 248 16.81 -0.56 -0.59
CA THR A 248 18.01 0.22 -0.90
C THR A 248 19.17 -0.62 -1.40
N ASP A 249 19.07 -1.96 -1.32
CA ASP A 249 20.11 -2.88 -1.75
C ASP A 249 20.05 -3.11 -3.26
N SER A 250 21.21 -3.04 -3.93
CA SER A 250 21.35 -3.29 -5.37
C SER A 250 21.34 -4.77 -5.76
N ARG A 251 21.36 -5.66 -4.78
CA ARG A 251 21.16 -7.10 -5.02
C ARG A 251 19.68 -7.40 -4.97
N PHE A 252 19.20 -8.20 -5.91
CA PHE A 252 17.77 -8.59 -6.03
C PHE A 252 16.82 -7.43 -6.31
N ASP A 253 17.31 -6.31 -6.81
CA ASP A 253 16.54 -5.09 -7.05
C ASP A 253 15.51 -5.24 -8.18
N GLU A 254 15.79 -6.08 -9.21
CA GLU A 254 14.87 -6.39 -10.30
C GLU A 254 13.95 -7.61 -10.01
N GLN A 255 14.17 -8.35 -8.91
CA GLN A 255 13.46 -9.61 -8.66
C GLN A 255 12.10 -9.43 -7.99
N PHE A 256 11.84 -8.23 -7.51
CA PHE A 256 10.57 -7.82 -6.91
C PHE A 256 10.06 -6.57 -7.64
N GLY A 257 8.85 -6.64 -8.19
CA GLY A 257 8.35 -5.63 -9.11
C GLY A 257 8.54 -6.02 -10.57
N PHE A 258 8.02 -5.23 -11.50
CA PHE A 258 8.27 -5.38 -12.92
C PHE A 258 9.22 -4.30 -13.41
N THR A 259 10.22 -4.67 -14.20
CA THR A 259 11.08 -3.71 -14.89
C THR A 259 10.37 -3.09 -16.08
N ASP A 260 10.88 -1.97 -16.58
CA ASP A 260 10.31 -1.28 -17.74
C ASP A 260 10.25 -2.18 -18.99
N SER A 261 11.27 -3.00 -19.22
CA SER A 261 11.30 -3.95 -20.34
C SER A 261 10.26 -5.07 -20.19
N GLU A 262 9.99 -5.52 -18.97
CA GLU A 262 8.98 -6.54 -18.69
C GLU A 262 7.56 -5.99 -18.88
N VAL A 263 7.32 -4.72 -18.49
CA VAL A 263 6.03 -4.06 -18.72
C VAL A 263 5.79 -3.83 -20.20
N LYS A 264 6.78 -3.33 -20.94
CA LYS A 264 6.69 -3.21 -22.41
C LYS A 264 6.38 -4.53 -23.08
N LYS A 265 7.08 -5.59 -22.68
CA LYS A 265 6.82 -6.93 -23.20
C LYS A 265 5.40 -7.40 -22.87
N LEU A 266 4.93 -7.22 -21.63
CA LEU A 266 3.57 -7.58 -21.24
C LEU A 266 2.54 -6.84 -22.10
N LEU A 267 2.66 -5.53 -22.26
CA LEU A 267 1.73 -4.74 -23.08
C LEU A 267 1.75 -5.19 -24.55
N SER A 268 2.93 -5.44 -25.09
CA SER A 268 3.08 -5.93 -26.48
C SER A 268 2.48 -7.33 -26.68
N ASP A 269 2.69 -8.25 -25.73
CA ASP A 269 2.12 -9.61 -25.77
C ASP A 269 0.58 -9.60 -25.78
N TYR A 270 -0.05 -8.50 -25.27
CA TYR A 270 -1.50 -8.29 -25.28
C TYR A 270 -1.97 -7.29 -26.36
N GLY A 271 -1.06 -6.73 -27.18
CA GLY A 271 -1.40 -5.75 -28.23
C GLY A 271 -1.83 -4.38 -27.67
N MET A 272 -1.28 -4.00 -26.51
CA MET A 272 -1.63 -2.79 -25.76
C MET A 272 -0.47 -1.78 -25.68
N ASP A 273 0.44 -1.79 -26.65
CA ASP A 273 1.62 -0.90 -26.70
C ASP A 273 1.25 0.59 -26.58
N SER A 274 0.09 0.99 -27.09
CA SER A 274 -0.40 2.37 -27.03
C SER A 274 -0.70 2.87 -25.62
N HIS A 275 -0.87 1.98 -24.64
CA HIS A 275 -1.15 2.32 -23.24
C HIS A 275 0.12 2.45 -22.37
N TYR A 276 1.31 2.30 -22.98
CA TYR A 276 2.56 2.30 -22.21
C TYR A 276 2.78 3.59 -21.42
N ASP A 277 2.59 4.76 -22.02
CA ASP A 277 2.82 6.05 -21.34
C ASP A 277 1.85 6.24 -20.16
N GLU A 278 0.61 5.81 -20.30
CA GLU A 278 -0.40 5.84 -19.25
C GLU A 278 -0.05 4.89 -18.11
N VAL A 279 0.32 3.65 -18.40
CA VAL A 279 0.77 2.67 -17.41
C VAL A 279 2.00 3.17 -16.67
N LYS A 280 2.94 3.80 -17.38
CA LYS A 280 4.14 4.39 -16.79
C LYS A 280 3.80 5.51 -15.83
N GLU A 281 2.97 6.47 -16.23
CA GLU A 281 2.59 7.60 -15.38
C GLU A 281 1.90 7.15 -14.08
N TRP A 282 1.09 6.10 -14.14
CA TRP A 282 0.26 5.66 -13.02
C TRP A 282 0.95 4.69 -12.08
N TYR A 283 1.83 3.78 -12.56
CA TYR A 283 2.27 2.61 -11.81
C TYR A 283 3.78 2.42 -11.73
N ASP A 284 4.58 3.25 -12.42
CA ASP A 284 6.04 3.28 -12.33
C ASP A 284 6.53 4.05 -11.10
N GLY A 285 7.83 4.29 -11.04
CA GLY A 285 8.48 5.25 -10.14
C GLY A 285 9.00 4.67 -8.82
N TYR A 286 8.91 3.38 -8.60
CA TYR A 286 9.58 2.76 -7.45
C TYR A 286 11.05 2.49 -7.78
N HIS A 287 11.94 2.98 -6.92
CA HIS A 287 13.38 2.81 -7.10
C HIS A 287 13.92 1.82 -6.05
N PHE A 288 14.27 0.60 -6.48
CA PHE A 288 14.90 -0.42 -5.64
C PHE A 288 16.37 -0.57 -6.02
N GLY A 289 17.27 -0.35 -5.08
CA GLY A 289 18.71 -0.44 -5.32
C GLY A 289 19.17 0.47 -6.47
N ARG A 290 19.27 -0.08 -7.68
CA ARG A 290 19.62 0.61 -8.93
C ARG A 290 18.56 0.47 -10.01
N ALA A 291 17.49 -0.26 -9.75
CA ALA A 291 16.45 -0.57 -10.70
C ALA A 291 15.20 0.27 -10.45
N ASP A 292 14.60 0.77 -11.54
CA ASP A 292 13.26 1.33 -11.52
C ASP A 292 12.26 0.21 -11.81
N VAL A 293 11.22 0.11 -10.99
CA VAL A 293 10.25 -0.97 -11.07
C VAL A 293 8.82 -0.46 -10.87
N TYR A 294 7.90 -1.15 -11.53
CA TYR A 294 6.46 -0.97 -11.39
C TYR A 294 5.89 -1.92 -10.33
N CYS A 295 4.77 -1.55 -9.72
CA CYS A 295 4.01 -2.46 -8.89
C CYS A 295 3.30 -3.52 -9.75
N PRO A 296 3.62 -4.83 -9.62
CA PRO A 296 3.03 -5.88 -10.46
C PRO A 296 1.52 -5.98 -10.36
N TRP A 297 0.98 -5.79 -9.16
CA TRP A 297 -0.45 -5.86 -8.91
C TRP A 297 -1.23 -4.85 -9.73
N ASP A 298 -0.75 -3.60 -9.78
CA ASP A 298 -1.42 -2.50 -10.44
C ASP A 298 -1.38 -2.69 -11.96
N VAL A 299 -0.21 -3.02 -12.48
CA VAL A 299 -0.02 -3.29 -13.93
C VAL A 299 -0.91 -4.44 -14.39
N ILE A 300 -0.91 -5.58 -13.67
CA ILE A 300 -1.71 -6.76 -14.06
C ILE A 300 -3.20 -6.44 -14.02
N ASN A 301 -3.70 -5.76 -12.98
CA ASN A 301 -5.12 -5.41 -12.90
C ASN A 301 -5.54 -4.41 -13.99
N HIS A 302 -4.68 -3.43 -14.31
CA HIS A 302 -5.00 -2.49 -15.36
C HIS A 302 -5.02 -3.15 -16.74
N VAL A 303 -4.04 -4.00 -17.05
CA VAL A 303 -4.01 -4.77 -18.31
C VAL A 303 -5.23 -5.70 -18.40
N ASP A 304 -5.69 -6.27 -17.29
CA ASP A 304 -6.91 -7.10 -17.29
C ASP A 304 -8.16 -6.26 -17.60
N HIS A 305 -8.28 -5.06 -17.07
CA HIS A 305 -9.37 -4.14 -17.41
C HIS A 305 -9.32 -3.68 -18.85
N LEU A 306 -8.11 -3.41 -19.40
CA LEU A 306 -7.94 -3.04 -20.81
C LEU A 306 -8.33 -4.16 -21.78
N ARG A 307 -8.29 -5.43 -21.36
CA ARG A 307 -8.78 -6.58 -22.15
C ARG A 307 -10.29 -6.56 -22.31
N ASP A 308 -11.00 -6.12 -21.27
CA ASP A 308 -12.46 -6.05 -21.29
C ASP A 308 -12.95 -4.75 -21.97
N ASP A 309 -12.25 -3.64 -21.74
CA ASP A 309 -12.53 -2.33 -22.32
C ASP A 309 -11.22 -1.62 -22.69
N SER A 310 -10.94 -1.54 -23.98
CA SER A 310 -9.73 -0.86 -24.50
C SER A 310 -9.66 0.64 -24.20
N ALA A 311 -10.73 1.25 -23.73
CA ALA A 311 -10.80 2.64 -23.31
C ALA A 311 -10.80 2.78 -21.75
N ALA A 312 -10.59 1.67 -21.02
CA ALA A 312 -10.56 1.69 -19.57
C ALA A 312 -9.46 2.64 -19.04
N LYS A 313 -9.85 3.50 -18.13
CA LYS A 313 -8.91 4.42 -17.48
C LYS A 313 -8.19 3.75 -16.32
N PRO A 314 -6.94 4.14 -16.03
CA PRO A 314 -6.22 3.68 -14.86
C PRO A 314 -6.99 3.96 -13.57
N GLN A 315 -6.84 3.08 -12.60
CA GLN A 315 -7.51 3.14 -11.30
C GLN A 315 -6.51 2.91 -10.17
N THR A 316 -6.92 3.22 -8.96
CA THR A 316 -6.16 2.98 -7.74
C THR A 316 -6.41 1.55 -7.24
N TYR A 317 -5.56 0.60 -7.64
CA TYR A 317 -5.68 -0.82 -7.23
C TYR A 317 -4.99 -1.11 -5.90
N TRP A 318 -3.91 -0.39 -5.62
CA TRP A 318 -3.10 -0.58 -4.41
C TRP A 318 -3.79 -0.09 -3.14
N ILE A 319 -4.53 1.02 -3.20
CA ILE A 319 -5.27 1.65 -2.09
C ILE A 319 -6.21 0.67 -1.40
N ASN A 320 -6.96 -0.10 -2.18
CA ASN A 320 -7.97 -1.02 -1.67
C ASN A 320 -7.38 -2.26 -1.00
N SER A 321 -6.06 -2.42 -1.04
CA SER A 321 -5.36 -3.61 -0.57
C SER A 321 -4.52 -3.40 0.69
N SER A 322 -4.24 -2.15 1.06
CA SER A 322 -3.45 -1.79 2.26
C SER A 322 -4.20 -0.74 3.08
N GLY A 323 -4.20 -0.89 4.40
CA GLY A 323 -4.78 0.15 5.26
C GLY A 323 -3.96 1.44 5.12
N ASN A 324 -4.58 2.52 4.65
CA ASN A 324 -3.95 3.85 4.51
C ASN A 324 -3.70 4.54 5.87
N SER A 325 -3.69 3.75 6.95
CA SER A 325 -3.52 4.22 8.31
C SER A 325 -2.21 4.99 8.54
N LEU A 326 -1.13 4.63 7.81
CA LEU A 326 0.17 5.31 7.93
C LEU A 326 0.12 6.73 7.41
N VAL A 327 -0.47 6.97 6.23
CA VAL A 327 -0.63 8.33 5.68
C VAL A 327 -1.56 9.14 6.58
N ARG A 328 -2.64 8.56 7.08
CA ARG A 328 -3.54 9.19 8.03
C ARG A 328 -2.84 9.55 9.35
N ARG A 329 -1.98 8.66 9.87
CA ARG A 329 -1.17 8.93 11.08
C ARG A 329 -0.20 10.09 10.85
N LEU A 330 0.45 10.16 9.69
CA LEU A 330 1.30 11.29 9.32
C LEU A 330 0.50 12.60 9.31
N ILE A 331 -0.63 12.62 8.61
CA ILE A 331 -1.47 13.82 8.48
C ILE A 331 -1.99 14.30 9.86
N ASN A 332 -2.42 13.38 10.72
CA ASN A 332 -2.93 13.71 12.05
C ASN A 332 -1.86 14.29 12.99
N ARG A 333 -0.59 13.96 12.77
CA ARG A 333 0.54 14.41 13.59
C ARG A 333 1.33 15.56 12.97
N ALA A 334 0.98 15.95 11.75
CA ALA A 334 1.70 16.96 10.99
C ALA A 334 1.64 18.34 11.67
N ASP A 335 2.80 18.87 12.01
CA ASP A 335 2.98 20.29 12.32
C ASP A 335 3.02 21.14 11.02
N SER A 336 3.26 22.43 11.11
CA SER A 336 3.31 23.30 9.93
C SER A 336 4.41 22.91 8.95
N SER A 337 5.59 22.51 9.44
CA SER A 337 6.71 22.07 8.59
C SER A 337 6.40 20.76 7.85
N THR A 338 5.85 19.80 8.56
CA THR A 338 5.43 18.51 7.97
C THR A 338 4.32 18.69 6.93
N LYS A 339 3.41 19.64 7.17
CA LYS A 339 2.36 19.98 6.20
C LYS A 339 2.96 20.55 4.91
N ASP A 340 3.90 21.49 5.00
CA ASP A 340 4.62 22.02 3.84
C ASP A 340 5.35 20.91 3.06
N GLU A 341 5.93 19.93 3.76
CA GLU A 341 6.58 18.77 3.13
C GLU A 341 5.58 17.86 2.40
N ILE A 342 4.41 17.61 2.97
CA ILE A 342 3.33 16.84 2.31
C ILE A 342 2.88 17.58 1.05
N GLU A 343 2.72 18.90 1.11
CA GLU A 343 2.34 19.74 -0.04
C GLU A 343 3.37 19.64 -1.17
N ARG A 344 4.65 19.78 -0.84
CA ARG A 344 5.75 19.63 -1.80
C ARG A 344 5.74 18.26 -2.46
N LEU A 345 5.52 17.18 -1.70
CA LEU A 345 5.40 15.83 -2.24
C LEU A 345 4.23 15.69 -3.22
N ILE A 346 3.06 16.22 -2.87
CA ILE A 346 1.88 16.19 -3.76
C ILE A 346 2.12 17.01 -5.03
N ALA A 347 2.87 18.12 -4.93
CA ALA A 347 3.29 18.91 -6.08
C ALA A 347 4.36 18.22 -6.95
N GLY A 348 4.87 17.04 -6.54
CA GLY A 348 5.93 16.32 -7.22
C GLY A 348 7.34 16.81 -6.88
N GLU A 349 7.48 17.65 -5.84
CA GLU A 349 8.78 18.09 -5.34
C GLU A 349 9.36 17.07 -4.35
N ALA A 350 10.71 17.01 -4.28
CA ALA A 350 11.38 16.15 -3.32
C ALA A 350 11.47 16.80 -1.94
N ILE A 351 11.39 15.96 -0.90
CA ILE A 351 11.78 16.33 0.47
C ILE A 351 13.06 15.58 0.86
N GLU A 352 13.81 16.13 1.81
CA GLU A 352 15.05 15.50 2.30
C GLU A 352 14.83 14.96 3.71
N LYS A 353 15.03 13.64 3.88
CA LYS A 353 14.81 12.95 5.16
C LYS A 353 15.92 11.96 5.47
N VAL A 354 16.33 11.93 6.73
CA VAL A 354 17.17 10.86 7.25
C VAL A 354 16.30 9.64 7.50
N ILE A 355 16.55 8.56 6.77
CA ILE A 355 15.73 7.35 6.83
C ILE A 355 16.38 6.30 7.72
N ARG A 356 15.58 5.78 8.64
CA ARG A 356 15.92 4.65 9.51
C ARG A 356 15.24 3.39 8.96
N LEU A 357 16.05 2.45 8.46
CA LEU A 357 15.55 1.19 7.91
C LEU A 357 15.30 0.13 8.99
N ASP A 358 15.71 0.37 10.23
CA ASP A 358 15.75 -0.56 11.35
C ASP A 358 14.78 -0.19 12.49
N LEU A 359 13.64 0.42 12.15
CA LEU A 359 12.62 0.82 13.14
C LEU A 359 11.83 -0.37 13.65
N THR A 360 11.52 -0.33 14.96
CA THR A 360 10.57 -1.22 15.60
C THR A 360 9.17 -0.63 15.59
N TYR A 361 8.12 -1.45 15.78
CA TYR A 361 6.75 -0.92 15.83
C TYR A 361 6.56 0.07 16.98
N ASP A 362 7.17 -0.17 18.15
CA ASP A 362 7.11 0.73 19.31
C ASP A 362 7.78 2.10 19.05
N GLU A 363 8.72 2.16 18.09
CA GLU A 363 9.41 3.40 17.73
C GLU A 363 8.66 4.23 16.68
N ILE A 364 7.75 3.64 15.90
CA ILE A 364 7.08 4.32 14.77
C ILE A 364 6.44 5.64 15.21
N ASP A 365 5.79 5.63 16.37
CA ASP A 365 5.05 6.78 16.88
C ASP A 365 5.88 7.74 17.74
N ASN A 366 7.17 7.46 17.96
CA ASN A 366 7.99 8.29 18.82
C ASN A 366 8.32 9.64 18.18
N THR A 367 8.57 9.67 16.86
CA THR A 367 8.87 10.89 16.11
C THR A 367 8.17 10.90 14.76
N ILE A 368 7.97 12.09 14.18
CA ILE A 368 7.44 12.24 12.83
C ILE A 368 8.41 11.66 11.78
N ASP A 369 9.72 11.74 12.02
CA ASP A 369 10.75 11.21 11.12
C ASP A 369 10.69 9.69 11.00
N ASN A 370 10.28 8.99 12.05
CA ASN A 370 10.05 7.55 11.99
C ASN A 370 8.89 7.18 11.07
N ILE A 371 7.83 8.02 11.03
CA ILE A 371 6.70 7.81 10.11
C ILE A 371 7.16 7.98 8.65
N TRP A 372 8.02 8.97 8.35
CA TRP A 372 8.64 9.13 7.03
C TRP A 372 9.42 7.87 6.62
N SER A 373 10.19 7.30 7.56
CA SER A 373 10.95 6.08 7.32
C SER A 373 10.05 4.88 7.00
N VAL A 374 8.92 4.76 7.69
CA VAL A 374 7.92 3.69 7.42
C VAL A 374 7.20 3.92 6.09
N LEU A 375 6.83 5.16 5.76
CA LEU A 375 6.22 5.47 4.46
C LEU A 375 7.17 5.12 3.29
N PHE A 376 8.48 5.36 3.46
CA PHE A 376 9.48 4.96 2.47
C PHE A 376 9.58 3.43 2.35
N THR A 377 9.73 2.71 3.44
CA THR A 377 9.91 1.25 3.42
C THR A 377 8.67 0.49 2.96
N THR A 378 7.49 1.06 3.19
CA THR A 378 6.20 0.47 2.78
C THR A 378 5.73 0.88 1.38
N GLY A 379 6.47 1.77 0.68
CA GLY A 379 6.23 2.11 -0.72
C GLY A 379 5.32 3.31 -0.96
N TYR A 380 4.98 4.09 0.07
CA TYR A 380 4.30 5.38 -0.14
C TYR A 380 5.24 6.47 -0.66
N LEU A 381 6.53 6.32 -0.41
CA LEU A 381 7.58 7.20 -0.91
C LEU A 381 8.67 6.37 -1.59
N THR A 382 9.38 6.98 -2.51
CA THR A 382 10.55 6.41 -3.19
C THR A 382 11.72 7.37 -3.15
N LYS A 383 12.95 6.84 -3.29
CA LYS A 383 14.17 7.61 -3.30
C LYS A 383 14.57 7.99 -4.72
N ILE A 384 14.87 9.27 -4.97
CA ILE A 384 15.43 9.76 -6.25
C ILE A 384 16.86 10.24 -6.15
N GLY A 385 17.43 10.25 -4.94
CA GLY A 385 18.82 10.68 -4.71
C GLY A 385 19.18 10.72 -3.24
N GLU A 386 20.42 11.11 -2.97
CA GLU A 386 20.99 11.25 -1.63
C GLU A 386 21.70 12.60 -1.49
N VAL A 387 21.68 13.17 -0.30
CA VAL A 387 22.38 14.41 0.06
C VAL A 387 23.20 14.13 1.31
N LYS A 388 24.52 14.44 1.25
CA LYS A 388 25.37 14.33 2.43
C LYS A 388 24.97 15.41 3.44
N LEU A 389 24.78 15.02 4.69
CA LEU A 389 24.47 15.97 5.75
C LEU A 389 25.69 16.83 6.10
N PRO A 390 25.49 18.14 6.38
CA PRO A 390 26.56 18.98 6.88
C PRO A 390 27.18 18.39 8.15
N ASP A 391 28.50 18.42 8.25
CA ASP A 391 29.26 17.97 9.42
C ASP A 391 29.01 16.50 9.87
N SER A 392 28.52 15.64 8.96
CA SER A 392 28.24 14.23 9.21
C SER A 392 28.66 13.36 8.04
N GLU A 393 29.01 12.09 8.32
CA GLU A 393 29.15 11.05 7.30
C GLU A 393 27.81 10.41 6.91
N SER A 394 26.71 10.86 7.49
CA SER A 394 25.36 10.38 7.20
C SER A 394 24.75 11.08 5.98
N TYR A 395 23.80 10.41 5.34
CA TYR A 395 23.07 10.91 4.19
C TYR A 395 21.57 11.04 4.48
N ALA A 396 20.96 12.09 3.94
CA ALA A 396 19.51 12.18 3.81
C ALA A 396 19.10 11.70 2.42
N TYR A 397 17.95 11.05 2.33
CA TYR A 397 17.35 10.66 1.05
C TYR A 397 16.47 11.78 0.52
N LYS A 398 16.57 12.04 -0.79
CA LYS A 398 15.58 12.83 -1.53
C LYS A 398 14.40 11.91 -1.85
N LEU A 399 13.27 12.16 -1.19
CA LEU A 399 12.06 11.35 -1.30
C LEU A 399 11.01 12.06 -2.12
N VAL A 400 10.30 11.30 -2.95
CA VAL A 400 9.12 11.73 -3.71
C VAL A 400 8.02 10.69 -3.59
N ILE A 401 6.78 11.07 -3.91
CA ILE A 401 5.70 10.13 -4.17
C ILE A 401 6.01 9.40 -5.49
N PRO A 402 5.99 8.06 -5.54
CA PRO A 402 6.49 7.32 -6.69
C PRO A 402 5.69 7.58 -7.98
N ASN A 403 4.37 7.67 -7.91
CA ASN A 403 3.51 7.72 -9.08
C ASN A 403 2.15 8.36 -8.80
N LYS A 404 1.32 8.41 -9.83
CA LYS A 404 0.01 9.06 -9.77
C LYS A 404 -0.97 8.33 -8.87
N GLU A 405 -0.94 6.99 -8.83
CA GLU A 405 -1.79 6.20 -7.94
C GLU A 405 -1.53 6.53 -6.46
N VAL A 406 -0.27 6.51 -6.03
CA VAL A 406 0.09 6.82 -4.64
C VAL A 406 -0.19 8.28 -4.30
N ARG A 407 -0.06 9.20 -5.28
CA ARG A 407 -0.46 10.60 -5.10
C ARG A 407 -1.95 10.72 -4.77
N GLU A 408 -2.81 9.99 -5.46
CA GLU A 408 -4.25 9.96 -5.17
C GLU A 408 -4.53 9.47 -3.73
N VAL A 409 -3.72 8.54 -3.20
CA VAL A 409 -3.84 8.12 -1.79
C VAL A 409 -3.67 9.31 -0.84
N PHE A 410 -2.60 10.10 -1.03
CA PHE A 410 -2.35 11.26 -0.18
C PHE A 410 -3.51 12.28 -0.28
N VAL A 411 -3.95 12.57 -1.50
CA VAL A 411 -5.07 13.51 -1.74
C VAL A 411 -6.35 13.03 -1.06
N LEU A 412 -6.72 11.76 -1.23
CA LEU A 412 -7.92 11.19 -0.61
C LEU A 412 -7.85 11.19 0.92
N GLN A 413 -6.70 10.84 1.50
CA GLN A 413 -6.55 10.85 2.96
C GLN A 413 -6.61 12.27 3.54
N ILE A 414 -6.08 13.27 2.84
CA ILE A 414 -6.23 14.67 3.21
C ILE A 414 -7.69 15.10 3.14
N GLN A 415 -8.41 14.71 2.10
CA GLN A 415 -9.85 15.00 1.98
C GLN A 415 -10.67 14.35 3.08
N GLU A 416 -10.37 13.10 3.46
CA GLU A 416 -11.04 12.40 4.57
C GLU A 416 -10.74 13.07 5.92
N TRP A 417 -9.48 13.39 6.18
CA TRP A 417 -9.08 14.14 7.37
C TRP A 417 -9.81 15.49 7.45
N PHE A 418 -9.88 16.19 6.32
CA PHE A 418 -10.60 17.44 6.19
C PHE A 418 -12.08 17.30 6.56
N LYS A 419 -12.77 16.31 6.00
CA LYS A 419 -14.19 16.03 6.35
C LYS A 419 -14.37 15.78 7.85
N ALA A 420 -13.44 15.04 8.46
CA ALA A 420 -13.50 14.75 9.89
C ALA A 420 -13.29 16.00 10.77
N VAL A 421 -12.37 16.89 10.39
CA VAL A 421 -12.13 18.17 11.10
C VAL A 421 -13.34 19.10 10.96
N VAL A 422 -13.91 19.17 9.75
CA VAL A 422 -15.12 19.96 9.46
C VAL A 422 -16.33 19.45 10.25
N ALA A 423 -16.55 18.14 10.30
CA ALA A 423 -17.67 17.53 11.03
C ALA A 423 -17.61 17.78 12.54
N ASN A 424 -16.43 18.05 13.10
CA ASN A 424 -16.25 18.35 14.53
C ASN A 424 -16.43 19.85 14.88
N ASP A 425 -16.54 20.76 13.89
CA ASP A 425 -16.72 22.21 14.09
C ASP A 425 -18.17 22.62 13.75
N ASN A 426 -19.12 22.09 14.53
CA ASN A 426 -20.55 22.30 14.33
C ASN A 426 -20.97 23.79 14.30
N ASP A 427 -20.29 24.67 15.04
CA ASP A 427 -20.68 26.10 15.13
C ASP A 427 -20.26 26.83 13.83
N THR A 428 -19.05 26.60 13.33
CA THR A 428 -18.62 27.18 12.05
C THR A 428 -19.48 26.67 10.89
N MET A 429 -19.87 25.39 10.90
CA MET A 429 -20.72 24.80 9.86
C MET A 429 -22.13 25.38 9.85
N LYS A 430 -22.78 25.54 11.02
CA LYS A 430 -24.08 26.17 11.13
C LYS A 430 -24.06 27.64 10.69
N LEU A 431 -23.00 28.38 11.05
CA LEU A 431 -22.83 29.76 10.60
C LEU A 431 -22.64 29.86 9.10
N LEU A 432 -21.93 28.90 8.48
CA LEU A 432 -21.72 28.86 7.05
C LEU A 432 -23.04 28.62 6.28
N SER A 433 -23.79 27.59 6.67
CA SER A 433 -25.10 27.32 6.05
C SER A 433 -26.08 28.46 6.23
N LYS A 434 -26.10 29.05 7.41
CA LYS A 434 -26.94 30.22 7.69
C LYS A 434 -26.55 31.43 6.84
N ALA A 435 -25.24 31.74 6.72
CA ALA A 435 -24.76 32.85 5.89
C ALA A 435 -25.13 32.70 4.41
N ILE A 436 -25.15 31.47 3.89
CA ILE A 436 -25.60 31.17 2.52
C ILE A 436 -27.11 31.45 2.38
N LEU A 437 -27.93 31.00 3.34
CA LEU A 437 -29.37 31.19 3.28
C LEU A 437 -29.76 32.67 3.45
N ASP A 438 -29.08 33.38 4.35
CA ASP A 438 -29.35 34.80 4.67
C ASP A 438 -28.70 35.75 3.65
N LYS A 439 -27.99 35.24 2.67
CA LYS A 439 -27.21 36.01 1.67
C LYS A 439 -26.22 36.97 2.34
N ASP A 440 -25.55 36.50 3.41
CA ASP A 440 -24.52 37.28 4.09
C ASP A 440 -23.13 36.92 3.56
N GLU A 441 -22.70 37.58 2.50
CA GLU A 441 -21.41 37.36 1.82
C GLU A 441 -20.22 37.62 2.77
N THR A 442 -20.37 38.58 3.69
CA THR A 442 -19.30 38.94 4.63
C THR A 442 -19.08 37.84 5.66
N ILE A 443 -20.17 37.31 6.24
CA ILE A 443 -20.06 36.16 7.17
C ILE A 443 -19.62 34.92 6.42
N LEU A 444 -20.12 34.65 5.22
CA LEU A 444 -19.75 33.52 4.41
C LEU A 444 -18.23 33.55 4.09
N ALA A 445 -17.74 34.68 3.58
CA ALA A 445 -16.30 34.87 3.29
C ALA A 445 -15.44 34.72 4.57
N ARG A 446 -15.92 35.28 5.70
CA ARG A 446 -15.22 35.18 6.99
C ARG A 446 -15.13 33.73 7.47
N GLN A 447 -16.23 32.96 7.43
CA GLN A 447 -16.23 31.55 7.85
C GLN A 447 -15.34 30.70 6.94
N LEU A 448 -15.45 30.88 5.64
CA LEU A 448 -14.56 30.23 4.69
C LEU A 448 -13.09 30.58 4.97
N ASN A 449 -12.75 31.85 5.20
CA ASN A 449 -11.38 32.27 5.51
C ASN A 449 -10.87 31.69 6.84
N ILE A 450 -11.72 31.53 7.86
CA ILE A 450 -11.35 30.84 9.11
C ILE A 450 -11.03 29.37 8.84
N VAL A 451 -11.90 28.69 8.11
CA VAL A 451 -11.69 27.30 7.69
C VAL A 451 -10.41 27.16 6.88
N MET A 452 -10.23 28.03 5.88
CA MET A 452 -9.03 28.08 5.04
C MET A 452 -7.75 28.34 5.86
N GLY A 453 -7.78 29.28 6.79
CA GLY A 453 -6.64 29.62 7.65
C GLY A 453 -6.20 28.48 8.56
N ARG A 454 -7.13 27.68 9.05
CA ARG A 454 -6.85 26.47 9.87
C ARG A 454 -6.36 25.28 9.04
N MET A 455 -6.74 25.21 7.78
CA MET A 455 -6.64 24.01 6.96
C MET A 455 -5.65 24.09 5.80
N ILE A 456 -5.42 25.25 5.22
CA ILE A 456 -4.67 25.43 3.96
C ILE A 456 -3.17 25.71 4.14
N SER A 457 -2.54 25.27 5.19
CA SER A 457 -1.07 25.11 5.06
C SER A 457 -0.71 23.93 4.15
N ILE A 458 -1.63 22.99 3.91
CA ILE A 458 -1.42 21.77 3.11
C ILE A 458 -1.65 21.99 1.59
N LEU A 459 -2.11 23.16 1.14
CA LEU A 459 -2.73 23.24 -0.20
C LEU A 459 -2.28 24.43 -1.03
N ASP A 460 -1.25 25.12 -0.56
CA ASP A 460 -0.61 26.20 -1.32
C ASP A 460 0.42 25.66 -2.31
N THR A 461 -0.03 24.69 -3.12
CA THR A 461 0.83 23.93 -4.01
C THR A 461 1.13 24.67 -5.31
N LYS A 462 2.28 24.38 -5.92
CA LYS A 462 2.62 24.71 -7.30
C LYS A 462 1.84 23.83 -8.33
N ALA A 463 0.72 23.25 -7.93
CA ALA A 463 -0.13 22.51 -8.84
C ALA A 463 -0.62 23.37 -10.00
N PRO A 464 -0.89 22.81 -11.20
CA PRO A 464 -1.54 23.53 -12.29
C PRO A 464 -2.85 24.20 -11.85
N ASP A 465 -3.19 25.33 -12.45
CA ASP A 465 -4.30 26.18 -12.00
C ASP A 465 -5.67 25.46 -12.06
N ASP A 466 -5.87 24.59 -13.03
CA ASP A 466 -7.06 23.73 -13.17
C ASP A 466 -7.18 22.70 -12.02
N MET A 467 -6.07 22.16 -11.54
CA MET A 467 -6.05 21.27 -10.38
C MET A 467 -6.37 22.03 -9.08
N LYS A 468 -5.97 23.30 -8.98
CA LYS A 468 -6.30 24.14 -7.82
C LYS A 468 -7.77 24.50 -7.76
N GLU A 469 -8.39 24.84 -8.90
CA GLU A 469 -9.83 25.12 -8.97
C GLU A 469 -10.65 23.90 -8.55
N ASN A 470 -10.33 22.71 -9.10
CA ASN A 470 -10.95 21.45 -8.71
C ASN A 470 -10.76 21.11 -7.24
N PHE A 471 -9.62 21.47 -6.65
CA PHE A 471 -9.39 21.30 -5.22
C PHE A 471 -10.33 22.15 -4.37
N TYR A 472 -10.41 23.47 -4.63
CA TYR A 472 -11.29 24.37 -3.87
C TYR A 472 -12.77 24.05 -4.09
N HIS A 473 -13.14 23.59 -5.28
CA HIS A 473 -14.46 23.05 -5.56
C HIS A 473 -14.79 21.83 -4.67
N GLY A 474 -13.90 20.83 -4.61
CA GLY A 474 -14.05 19.65 -3.76
C GLY A 474 -14.10 19.99 -2.26
N LEU A 475 -13.26 20.94 -1.84
CA LEU A 475 -13.25 21.50 -0.49
C LEU A 475 -14.60 22.11 -0.11
N LEU A 476 -15.09 23.03 -0.93
CA LEU A 476 -16.36 23.71 -0.70
C LEU A 476 -17.53 22.73 -0.69
N LEU A 477 -17.54 21.76 -1.62
CA LEU A 477 -18.55 20.71 -1.66
C LEU A 477 -18.58 19.88 -0.38
N GLY A 478 -17.40 19.55 0.18
CA GLY A 478 -17.29 18.85 1.47
C GLY A 478 -17.82 19.66 2.63
N LEU A 479 -17.48 20.97 2.69
CA LEU A 479 -17.99 21.91 3.69
C LEU A 479 -19.50 22.02 3.65
N LEU A 480 -20.07 22.20 2.46
CA LEU A 480 -21.51 22.36 2.27
C LEU A 480 -22.29 21.11 2.68
N ARG A 481 -21.80 19.91 2.33
CA ARG A 481 -22.42 18.65 2.76
C ARG A 481 -22.33 18.42 4.26
N GLY A 482 -21.25 18.89 4.89
CA GLY A 482 -21.08 18.82 6.34
C GLY A 482 -21.88 19.89 7.10
N SER A 483 -22.22 21.02 6.45
CA SER A 483 -22.92 22.15 7.09
C SER A 483 -24.42 21.96 7.26
N ASN A 484 -25.05 21.23 6.33
CA ASN A 484 -26.44 20.88 6.41
C ASN A 484 -26.74 19.57 5.68
N PRO A 485 -27.00 18.45 6.40
CA PRO A 485 -27.25 17.15 5.82
C PRO A 485 -28.56 17.06 5.02
N ASP A 486 -29.50 17.96 5.23
CA ASP A 486 -30.82 17.97 4.57
C ASP A 486 -30.77 18.65 3.20
N TRP A 487 -29.66 19.29 2.86
CA TRP A 487 -29.47 19.88 1.55
C TRP A 487 -29.19 18.85 0.48
N LEU A 488 -29.95 18.84 -0.60
CA LEU A 488 -29.62 18.06 -1.79
C LEU A 488 -28.60 18.83 -2.63
N ILE A 489 -27.34 18.41 -2.56
CA ILE A 489 -26.21 19.05 -3.24
C ILE A 489 -25.77 18.21 -4.44
N LYS A 490 -25.78 18.82 -5.61
CA LYS A 490 -25.27 18.25 -6.88
C LYS A 490 -24.04 19.04 -7.32
N SER A 491 -23.05 18.33 -7.88
CA SER A 491 -21.78 18.90 -8.35
C SER A 491 -21.55 18.53 -9.80
N ASN A 492 -20.92 19.40 -10.57
CA ASN A 492 -20.61 19.24 -12.00
C ASN A 492 -21.83 18.77 -12.82
N ARG A 493 -22.94 19.44 -12.68
CA ARG A 493 -24.18 19.12 -13.38
C ARG A 493 -24.38 20.05 -14.57
N GLU A 494 -24.81 19.43 -15.67
CA GLU A 494 -25.31 20.17 -16.81
C GLU A 494 -26.49 21.05 -16.39
N SER A 495 -26.39 22.35 -16.61
CA SER A 495 -27.41 23.35 -16.31
C SER A 495 -27.27 24.53 -17.26
N GLY A 496 -28.38 24.91 -17.91
CA GLY A 496 -28.35 25.90 -18.97
C GLY A 496 -27.38 25.52 -20.11
N ASP A 497 -26.52 26.45 -20.49
CA ASP A 497 -25.55 26.27 -21.58
C ASP A 497 -24.16 25.74 -21.12
N GLY A 498 -24.08 25.01 -20.01
CA GLY A 498 -22.82 24.48 -19.49
C GLY A 498 -22.96 23.59 -18.25
N PHE A 499 -21.86 23.43 -17.54
CA PHE A 499 -21.81 22.66 -16.30
C PHE A 499 -21.57 23.61 -15.12
N SER A 500 -22.51 23.65 -14.17
CA SER A 500 -22.37 24.40 -12.92
C SER A 500 -21.51 23.63 -11.92
N ASP A 501 -20.66 24.33 -11.17
CA ASP A 501 -19.82 23.68 -10.16
C ASP A 501 -20.68 23.06 -9.05
N ILE A 502 -21.57 23.81 -8.39
CA ILE A 502 -22.39 23.32 -7.29
C ILE A 502 -23.81 23.87 -7.42
N LEU A 503 -24.81 22.97 -7.41
CA LEU A 503 -26.22 23.26 -7.27
C LEU A 503 -26.72 22.73 -5.91
N ILE A 504 -27.41 23.58 -5.16
CA ILE A 504 -27.98 23.20 -3.87
C ILE A 504 -29.50 23.40 -3.89
N LYS A 505 -30.21 22.41 -3.38
CA LYS A 505 -31.66 22.43 -3.17
C LYS A 505 -31.90 22.33 -1.69
N PRO A 506 -32.13 23.46 -1.00
CA PRO A 506 -32.53 23.47 0.41
C PRO A 506 -33.91 22.83 0.63
N GLU A 507 -34.29 22.62 1.90
CA GLU A 507 -35.62 22.12 2.28
C GLU A 507 -36.77 23.01 1.79
N ASN A 508 -36.54 24.34 1.75
CA ASN A 508 -37.51 25.27 1.15
C ASN A 508 -37.65 24.96 -0.34
N PRO A 509 -38.85 24.51 -0.81
CA PRO A 509 -39.04 24.10 -2.21
C PRO A 509 -38.90 25.25 -3.20
N ASP A 510 -39.07 26.49 -2.76
CA ASP A 510 -39.00 27.67 -3.63
C ASP A 510 -37.54 28.16 -3.80
N LEU A 511 -36.63 27.77 -2.90
CA LEU A 511 -35.27 28.26 -2.87
C LEU A 511 -34.31 27.32 -3.60
N GLY A 512 -33.52 27.88 -4.52
CA GLY A 512 -32.40 27.24 -5.18
C GLY A 512 -31.10 28.02 -4.99
N ILE A 513 -29.97 27.35 -4.98
CA ILE A 513 -28.65 28.00 -4.83
C ILE A 513 -27.71 27.48 -5.89
N VAL A 514 -27.01 28.38 -6.56
CA VAL A 514 -25.94 28.10 -7.53
C VAL A 514 -24.64 28.68 -7.04
N ILE A 515 -23.57 27.89 -7.04
CA ILE A 515 -22.24 28.37 -6.66
C ILE A 515 -21.26 28.02 -7.77
N GLU A 516 -20.49 29.01 -8.18
CA GLU A 516 -19.38 28.87 -9.12
C GLU A 516 -18.06 29.20 -8.42
N VAL A 517 -17.04 28.38 -8.61
CA VAL A 517 -15.73 28.49 -7.96
C VAL A 517 -14.70 28.93 -8.96
N LYS A 518 -13.82 29.86 -8.58
CA LYS A 518 -12.68 30.27 -9.37
C LYS A 518 -11.40 30.32 -8.54
N TYR A 519 -10.27 30.11 -9.18
CA TYR A 519 -8.95 30.24 -8.58
C TYR A 519 -8.23 31.48 -9.11
N ALA A 520 -7.73 32.31 -8.19
CA ALA A 520 -6.89 33.48 -8.52
C ALA A 520 -5.43 33.20 -8.13
N LYS A 521 -4.48 33.44 -9.04
CA LYS A 521 -3.05 33.24 -8.81
C LYS A 521 -2.48 34.15 -7.74
N GLU A 522 -3.01 35.38 -7.66
CA GLU A 522 -2.58 36.43 -6.75
C GLU A 522 -3.77 37.03 -6.01
N PHE A 523 -3.53 37.52 -4.80
CA PHE A 523 -4.58 38.17 -3.99
C PHE A 523 -5.28 39.34 -4.70
N LYS A 524 -4.53 40.10 -5.53
CA LYS A 524 -5.09 41.19 -6.32
C LYS A 524 -6.09 40.77 -7.39
N GLY A 525 -6.07 39.47 -7.76
CA GLY A 525 -6.94 38.90 -8.76
C GLY A 525 -8.25 38.32 -8.19
N LEU A 526 -8.44 38.32 -6.86
CA LEU A 526 -9.64 37.73 -6.23
C LEU A 526 -10.94 38.42 -6.67
N ASP A 527 -10.97 39.75 -6.72
CA ASP A 527 -12.14 40.53 -7.17
C ASP A 527 -12.54 40.14 -8.59
N ALA A 528 -11.57 40.20 -9.52
CA ALA A 528 -11.81 39.86 -10.92
C ALA A 528 -12.24 38.38 -11.13
N ALA A 529 -11.68 37.45 -10.34
CA ALA A 529 -12.07 36.05 -10.40
C ALA A 529 -13.49 35.82 -9.85
N CYS A 530 -13.87 36.54 -8.80
CA CYS A 530 -15.20 36.51 -8.24
C CYS A 530 -16.24 37.06 -9.22
N ASP A 531 -15.94 38.20 -9.85
CA ASP A 531 -16.77 38.80 -10.91
C ASP A 531 -16.91 37.86 -12.11
N ALA A 532 -15.83 37.18 -12.51
CA ALA A 532 -15.85 36.19 -13.58
C ALA A 532 -16.75 34.98 -13.26
N ALA A 533 -16.73 34.51 -12.00
CA ALA A 533 -17.64 33.45 -11.54
C ALA A 533 -19.10 33.89 -11.65
N MET A 534 -19.44 35.09 -11.17
CA MET A 534 -20.78 35.65 -11.25
C MET A 534 -21.24 35.87 -12.70
N ALA A 535 -20.35 36.35 -13.57
CA ALA A 535 -20.63 36.52 -15.00
C ALA A 535 -20.89 35.18 -15.69
N GLN A 536 -20.12 34.13 -15.35
CA GLN A 536 -20.28 32.80 -15.90
C GLN A 536 -21.64 32.19 -15.55
N ILE A 537 -22.10 32.30 -14.28
CA ILE A 537 -23.43 31.83 -13.86
C ILE A 537 -24.51 32.46 -14.73
N LYS A 538 -24.47 33.78 -14.93
CA LYS A 538 -25.48 34.53 -15.69
C LYS A 538 -25.40 34.19 -17.20
N GLN A 539 -24.20 34.20 -17.76
CA GLN A 539 -23.98 33.93 -19.21
C GLN A 539 -24.40 32.51 -19.59
N LYS A 540 -24.14 31.53 -18.72
CA LYS A 540 -24.43 30.11 -18.94
C LYS A 540 -25.80 29.68 -18.40
N ARG A 541 -26.55 30.59 -17.80
CA ARG A 541 -27.89 30.33 -17.26
C ARG A 541 -27.96 29.13 -16.31
N TYR A 542 -27.00 29.04 -15.38
CA TYR A 542 -26.92 27.89 -14.47
C TYR A 542 -28.11 27.75 -13.50
N ASP A 543 -28.94 28.77 -13.40
CA ASP A 543 -30.21 28.79 -12.63
C ASP A 543 -31.36 28.05 -13.35
N GLU A 544 -31.25 27.79 -14.67
CA GLU A 544 -32.34 27.26 -15.49
C GLU A 544 -32.87 25.91 -14.97
N THR A 545 -31.95 24.97 -14.67
CA THR A 545 -32.34 23.66 -14.11
C THR A 545 -33.14 23.76 -12.80
N LEU A 546 -32.82 24.74 -11.94
CA LEU A 546 -33.56 24.96 -10.68
C LEU A 546 -34.92 25.58 -10.94
N ARG A 547 -35.02 26.49 -11.93
CA ARG A 547 -36.30 27.09 -12.36
C ARG A 547 -37.22 26.08 -13.03
N ASP A 548 -36.68 25.20 -13.87
CA ASP A 548 -37.45 24.12 -14.49
C ASP A 548 -38.01 23.12 -13.47
N GLU A 549 -37.35 22.97 -12.35
CA GLU A 549 -37.81 22.17 -11.22
C GLU A 549 -38.80 22.94 -10.29
N GLY A 550 -39.20 24.18 -10.68
CA GLY A 550 -40.21 24.97 -9.99
C GLY A 550 -39.69 25.89 -8.88
N ARG A 551 -38.36 26.05 -8.75
CA ARG A 551 -37.78 26.96 -7.75
C ARG A 551 -37.75 28.38 -8.28
N CYS A 552 -38.39 29.31 -7.56
CA CYS A 552 -38.55 30.70 -7.99
C CYS A 552 -37.51 31.64 -7.37
N ASP A 553 -37.04 31.34 -6.18
CA ASP A 553 -36.06 32.11 -5.44
C ASP A 553 -34.66 31.51 -5.65
N ILE A 554 -33.85 32.16 -6.49
CA ILE A 554 -32.51 31.64 -6.80
C ILE A 554 -31.45 32.57 -6.20
N LEU A 555 -30.61 32.02 -5.31
CA LEU A 555 -29.39 32.66 -4.82
C LEU A 555 -28.19 32.17 -5.65
N VAL A 556 -27.37 33.09 -6.08
CA VAL A 556 -26.16 32.77 -6.86
C VAL A 556 -24.94 33.32 -6.15
N TYR A 557 -23.85 32.52 -6.13
CA TYR A 557 -22.59 32.89 -5.49
C TYR A 557 -21.42 32.62 -6.44
N GLY A 558 -20.60 33.66 -6.62
CA GLY A 558 -19.25 33.51 -7.16
C GLY A 558 -18.25 33.48 -6.00
N ILE A 559 -17.47 32.41 -5.90
CA ILE A 559 -16.49 32.26 -4.82
C ILE A 559 -15.10 32.12 -5.46
N ALA A 560 -14.23 33.09 -5.24
CA ALA A 560 -12.87 33.07 -5.71
C ALA A 560 -11.91 32.72 -4.56
N PHE A 561 -10.98 31.81 -4.83
CA PHE A 561 -9.96 31.38 -3.87
C PHE A 561 -8.57 31.79 -4.35
N CYS A 562 -7.73 32.21 -3.41
CA CYS A 562 -6.30 32.41 -3.60
C CYS A 562 -5.56 32.01 -2.33
N ARG A 563 -4.86 30.89 -2.37
CA ARG A 563 -4.15 30.36 -1.20
C ARG A 563 -5.12 30.25 0.01
N LYS A 564 -4.79 30.89 1.13
CA LYS A 564 -5.58 30.87 2.39
C LYS A 564 -6.70 31.89 2.46
N ARG A 565 -7.04 32.51 1.35
CA ARG A 565 -8.08 33.56 1.30
C ARG A 565 -9.11 33.27 0.23
N CYS A 566 -10.33 33.62 0.53
CA CYS A 566 -11.40 33.66 -0.45
C CYS A 566 -12.12 35.01 -0.42
N MET A 567 -12.76 35.29 -1.52
CA MET A 567 -13.73 36.36 -1.71
C MET A 567 -15.05 35.73 -2.17
N VAL A 568 -16.14 36.32 -1.76
CA VAL A 568 -17.50 35.86 -2.10
C VAL A 568 -18.28 37.06 -2.62
N ALA A 569 -18.97 36.87 -3.73
CA ALA A 569 -20.01 37.75 -4.23
C ALA A 569 -21.29 36.95 -4.36
N GLY A 570 -22.42 37.54 -3.96
CA GLY A 570 -23.71 36.86 -4.03
C GLY A 570 -24.79 37.79 -4.59
N GLU A 571 -25.77 37.21 -5.27
CA GLU A 571 -26.92 37.92 -5.85
C GLU A 571 -28.16 37.04 -5.76
N LYS A 572 -29.34 37.67 -5.69
CA LYS A 572 -30.64 36.99 -5.85
C LYS A 572 -31.14 37.26 -7.27
N LEU A 573 -31.37 36.19 -8.06
CA LEU A 573 -31.91 36.27 -9.41
C LEU A 573 -33.44 36.20 -9.43
#